data_09d4096fa6928c5b6960524cbba3e995
#
_entry.id   09d4096fa6928c5b6960524cbba3e995
#
_cell.length_a   1.000
_cell.length_b   1.000
_cell.length_c   1.000
_cell.angle_alpha   90.00
_cell.angle_beta   90.00
_cell.angle_gamma   90.00
#
_symmetry.space_group_name_H-M   'P 1'
#
loop_
_entity.id
_entity.type
_entity.pdbx_description
1 polymer ?
#
loop_
_entity_poly.entity_id
_entity_poly.type
_entity_poly.pdbx_seq_one_letter_code
_entity_poly.pdbx_strand_id
1 'polypeptide(L)'
;ILNSTNSGKCTKEYAVIECDENAFRTVSKYLKAKVVLVTNVFRDQLDRYGEVSHTLSAIQESVNNLPEATLVINGDCSLTNTLKRENTVTYGVSVPLDQTSAVRDGTRCIHCKHQLEYDYFTYAHLGKYRCPGCGYCRETPDYNVTDIVETTPDSSTVMLNGTTPVKINLGGVYNIYNGIGALAALVSLGIDRETALHALERFSGAFGRMEKFGNVRM
;
A
#
# COMPACT_ATOMS: atom_id res chain seq x y z
N ILE A 1 -21.82 2.87 -4.76
CA ILE A 1 -22.78 3.49 -3.82
C ILE A 1 -24.19 3.00 -4.11
N LEU A 2 -24.67 3.03 -5.37
CA LEU A 2 -26.07 2.64 -5.71
C LEU A 2 -26.41 1.20 -5.29
N ASN A 3 -25.46 0.29 -5.38
CA ASN A 3 -25.66 -1.11 -4.95
C ASN A 3 -25.58 -1.32 -3.42
N SER A 4 -25.21 -0.29 -2.68
CA SER A 4 -25.04 -0.33 -1.22
C SER A 4 -26.20 0.32 -0.47
N THR A 5 -27.16 0.88 -1.19
CA THR A 5 -28.31 1.57 -0.59
C THR A 5 -29.64 1.05 -1.14
N ASN A 6 -30.63 0.97 -0.27
CA ASN A 6 -32.01 0.76 -0.64
C ASN A 6 -32.84 1.87 -0.01
N SER A 7 -33.57 2.63 -0.84
CA SER A 7 -34.39 3.76 -0.40
C SER A 7 -33.61 4.77 0.48
N GLY A 8 -32.36 5.04 0.12
CA GLY A 8 -31.48 5.95 0.84
C GLY A 8 -30.87 5.38 2.14
N LYS A 9 -31.16 4.15 2.51
CA LYS A 9 -30.55 3.49 3.66
C LYS A 9 -29.40 2.57 3.21
N CYS A 10 -28.28 2.65 3.91
CA CYS A 10 -27.15 1.74 3.66
C CYS A 10 -27.57 0.32 4.04
N THR A 11 -27.37 -0.64 3.12
CA THR A 11 -27.73 -2.06 3.30
C THR A 11 -26.52 -2.93 3.56
N LYS A 12 -25.30 -2.35 3.53
CA LYS A 12 -24.04 -3.07 3.71
C LYS A 12 -23.35 -2.64 5.00
N GLU A 13 -22.75 -3.62 5.67
CA GLU A 13 -22.00 -3.39 6.90
C GLU A 13 -20.67 -2.66 6.65
N TYR A 14 -20.05 -2.95 5.51
CA TYR A 14 -18.75 -2.40 5.11
C TYR A 14 -18.85 -1.66 3.77
N ALA A 15 -18.06 -0.61 3.63
CA ALA A 15 -17.84 0.12 2.40
C ALA A 15 -16.34 0.32 2.18
N VAL A 16 -15.87 0.01 0.97
CA VAL A 16 -14.52 0.36 0.51
C VAL A 16 -14.66 1.45 -0.54
N ILE A 17 -13.96 2.54 -0.34
CA ILE A 17 -14.02 3.73 -1.21
C ILE A 17 -12.62 3.97 -1.74
N GLU A 18 -12.44 3.82 -3.05
CA GLU A 18 -11.24 4.25 -3.75
C GLU A 18 -11.33 5.76 -4.00
N CYS A 19 -10.28 6.48 -3.66
CA CYS A 19 -10.14 7.90 -3.93
C CYS A 19 -8.75 8.18 -4.49
N ASP A 20 -8.69 9.00 -5.54
CA ASP A 20 -7.46 9.72 -5.86
C ASP A 20 -7.17 10.79 -4.79
N GLU A 21 -5.98 11.34 -4.78
CA GLU A 21 -5.51 12.26 -3.74
C GLU A 21 -6.36 13.55 -3.67
N ASN A 22 -6.84 14.04 -4.82
CA ASN A 22 -7.65 15.24 -4.88
C ASN A 22 -9.09 14.99 -4.41
N ALA A 23 -9.69 13.87 -4.83
CA ALA A 23 -10.99 13.42 -4.36
C ALA A 23 -10.95 13.16 -2.85
N PHE A 24 -9.89 12.52 -2.35
CA PHE A 24 -9.72 12.24 -0.93
C PHE A 24 -9.66 13.51 -0.08
N ARG A 25 -9.02 14.57 -0.55
CA ARG A 25 -8.98 15.87 0.12
C ARG A 25 -10.37 16.46 0.37
N THR A 26 -11.30 16.23 -0.56
CA THR A 26 -12.68 16.68 -0.43
C THR A 26 -13.51 15.72 0.42
N VAL A 27 -13.44 14.45 0.12
CA VAL A 27 -14.30 13.40 0.69
C VAL A 27 -13.96 13.15 2.17
N SER A 28 -12.67 13.23 2.56
CA SER A 28 -12.22 13.04 3.95
C SER A 28 -12.92 13.94 4.97
N LYS A 29 -13.37 15.12 4.54
CA LYS A 29 -14.10 16.08 5.41
C LYS A 29 -15.48 15.59 5.82
N TYR A 30 -16.05 14.65 5.08
CA TYR A 30 -17.43 14.16 5.26
C TYR A 30 -17.48 12.67 5.65
N LEU A 31 -16.37 11.97 5.59
CA LEU A 31 -16.30 10.56 5.94
C LEU A 31 -16.00 10.37 7.43
N LYS A 32 -16.48 9.24 7.94
CA LYS A 32 -16.05 8.66 9.22
C LYS A 32 -15.41 7.31 8.94
N ALA A 33 -14.25 7.34 8.29
CA ALA A 33 -13.53 6.12 7.98
C ALA A 33 -12.95 5.50 9.26
N LYS A 34 -13.02 4.18 9.36
CA LYS A 34 -12.35 3.41 10.43
C LYS A 34 -10.90 3.11 10.06
N VAL A 35 -10.62 2.93 8.78
CA VAL A 35 -9.29 2.63 8.25
C VAL A 35 -9.05 3.48 7.02
N VAL A 36 -7.85 4.01 6.89
CA VAL A 36 -7.33 4.66 5.68
C VAL A 36 -6.11 3.89 5.22
N LEU A 37 -6.17 3.33 4.02
CA LEU A 37 -5.03 2.67 3.38
C LEU A 37 -4.39 3.61 2.36
N VAL A 38 -3.12 3.98 2.59
CA VAL A 38 -2.30 4.70 1.60
C VAL A 38 -1.28 3.72 1.02
N THR A 39 -1.44 3.41 -0.25
CA THR A 39 -0.61 2.37 -0.90
C THR A 39 0.78 2.88 -1.22
N ASN A 40 0.89 3.83 -2.12
CA ASN A 40 2.18 4.40 -2.55
C ASN A 40 1.97 5.84 -3.04
N VAL A 41 3.04 6.62 -2.97
CA VAL A 41 3.14 7.91 -3.65
C VAL A 41 4.25 7.78 -4.70
N PHE A 42 3.84 7.70 -5.96
CA PHE A 42 4.77 7.69 -7.09
C PHE A 42 4.90 9.10 -7.67
N ARG A 43 6.05 9.41 -8.24
CA ARG A 43 6.15 10.52 -9.16
C ARG A 43 5.40 10.13 -10.44
N ASP A 44 4.47 10.97 -10.84
CA ASP A 44 3.98 10.90 -12.21
C ASP A 44 5.14 11.29 -13.15
N GLN A 45 5.13 10.80 -14.39
CA GLN A 45 6.25 10.84 -15.34
C GLN A 45 6.72 12.26 -15.73
N LEU A 46 6.15 13.28 -15.16
CA LEU A 46 6.50 14.69 -15.37
C LEU A 46 7.27 15.24 -14.17
N ASP A 47 8.54 15.25 -14.30
CA ASP A 47 9.62 15.68 -13.44
C ASP A 47 9.41 17.08 -12.79
N ARG A 48 8.52 17.18 -11.79
CA ARG A 48 8.32 18.42 -11.05
C ARG A 48 8.35 18.16 -9.55
N TYR A 49 9.39 18.64 -8.91
CA TYR A 49 9.56 18.66 -7.45
C TYR A 49 8.34 19.20 -6.68
N GLY A 50 7.50 20.01 -7.34
CA GLY A 50 6.26 20.57 -6.77
C GLY A 50 5.11 19.58 -6.67
N GLU A 51 5.00 18.60 -7.56
CA GLU A 51 3.85 17.71 -7.63
C GLU A 51 3.85 16.64 -6.52
N VAL A 52 5.01 16.03 -6.23
CA VAL A 52 5.13 15.03 -5.16
C VAL A 52 4.85 15.63 -3.78
N SER A 53 5.38 16.82 -3.51
CA SER A 53 5.11 17.51 -2.24
C SER A 53 3.67 17.98 -2.14
N HIS A 54 3.04 18.38 -3.24
CA HIS A 54 1.63 18.75 -3.27
C HIS A 54 0.72 17.55 -3.04
N THR A 55 0.97 16.43 -3.71
CA THR A 55 0.26 15.16 -3.54
C THR A 55 0.37 14.66 -2.09
N LEU A 56 1.60 14.61 -1.56
CA LEU A 56 1.83 14.18 -0.19
C LEU A 56 1.14 15.11 0.83
N SER A 57 1.17 16.42 0.60
CA SER A 57 0.48 17.39 1.45
C SER A 57 -1.05 17.23 1.40
N ALA A 58 -1.61 16.94 0.23
CA ALA A 58 -3.03 16.66 0.08
C ALA A 58 -3.45 15.39 0.83
N ILE A 59 -2.65 14.33 0.75
CA ILE A 59 -2.87 13.10 1.50
C ILE A 59 -2.74 13.37 3.01
N GLN A 60 -1.72 14.10 3.45
CA GLN A 60 -1.52 14.45 4.86
C GLN A 60 -2.69 15.25 5.43
N GLU A 61 -3.18 16.27 4.69
CA GLU A 61 -4.38 17.03 5.09
C GLU A 61 -5.59 16.10 5.22
N SER A 62 -5.78 15.21 4.27
CA SER A 62 -6.91 14.27 4.25
C SER A 62 -6.86 13.27 5.40
N VAL A 63 -5.68 12.75 5.71
CA VAL A 63 -5.45 11.85 6.85
C VAL A 63 -5.70 12.59 8.17
N ASN A 64 -5.32 13.86 8.28
CA ASN A 64 -5.57 14.68 9.47
C ASN A 64 -7.06 14.98 9.70
N ASN A 65 -7.89 14.98 8.65
CA ASN A 65 -9.35 15.07 8.78
C ASN A 65 -9.99 13.81 9.41
N LEU A 66 -9.23 12.72 9.52
CA LEU A 66 -9.67 11.41 9.99
C LEU A 66 -8.79 10.91 11.17
N PRO A 67 -8.69 11.67 12.28
CA PRO A 67 -7.75 11.37 13.36
C PRO A 67 -8.01 10.02 14.05
N GLU A 68 -9.26 9.59 14.11
CA GLU A 68 -9.67 8.34 14.76
C GLU A 68 -9.44 7.09 13.88
N ALA A 69 -9.20 7.28 12.58
CA ALA A 69 -8.99 6.15 11.67
C ALA A 69 -7.61 5.52 11.91
N THR A 70 -7.54 4.19 11.86
CA THR A 70 -6.26 3.50 11.74
C THR A 70 -5.66 3.80 10.37
N LEU A 71 -4.44 4.29 10.35
CA LEU A 71 -3.71 4.58 9.13
C LEU A 71 -2.85 3.37 8.76
N VAL A 72 -3.13 2.77 7.61
CA VAL A 72 -2.33 1.67 7.05
C VAL A 72 -1.46 2.21 5.92
N ILE A 73 -0.14 2.09 6.03
CA ILE A 73 0.80 2.66 5.06
C ILE A 73 1.86 1.65 4.61
N ASN A 74 2.36 1.86 3.40
CA ASN A 74 3.53 1.15 2.92
C ASN A 74 4.80 1.71 3.57
N GLY A 75 5.41 0.95 4.49
CA GLY A 75 6.65 1.33 5.18
C GLY A 75 7.89 1.36 4.29
N ASP A 76 7.85 0.70 3.13
CA ASP A 76 8.94 0.66 2.16
C ASP A 76 9.01 1.91 1.28
N CYS A 77 7.93 2.71 1.28
CA CYS A 77 7.89 4.00 0.60
C CYS A 77 8.30 5.12 1.55
N SER A 78 9.43 5.77 1.28
CA SER A 78 9.96 6.86 2.11
C SER A 78 9.01 8.07 2.21
N LEU A 79 8.09 8.23 1.26
CA LEU A 79 7.12 9.31 1.26
C LEU A 79 5.90 8.96 2.13
N THR A 80 5.30 7.79 1.97
CA THR A 80 4.14 7.38 2.78
C THR A 80 4.49 7.22 4.25
N ASN A 81 5.73 6.80 4.55
CA ASN A 81 6.19 6.64 5.94
C ASN A 81 6.27 7.98 6.71
N THR A 82 6.26 9.12 6.03
CA THR A 82 6.16 10.45 6.68
C THR A 82 4.77 10.75 7.24
N LEU A 83 3.76 10.00 6.81
CA LEU A 83 2.38 10.13 7.29
C LEU A 83 2.16 9.43 8.65
N LYS A 84 3.17 8.70 9.14
CA LYS A 84 3.09 7.88 10.36
C LYS A 84 2.63 8.71 11.57
N ARG A 85 1.69 8.15 12.32
CA ARG A 85 1.13 8.70 13.55
C ARG A 85 0.88 7.57 14.55
N GLU A 86 0.37 7.86 15.75
CA GLU A 86 0.15 6.88 16.81
C GLU A 86 -0.66 5.66 16.34
N ASN A 87 -1.81 5.88 15.67
CA ASN A 87 -2.65 4.80 15.15
C ASN A 87 -2.24 4.37 13.73
N THR A 88 -0.96 4.02 13.54
CA THR A 88 -0.44 3.59 12.24
C THR A 88 -0.06 2.12 12.27
N VAL A 89 -0.48 1.40 11.26
CA VAL A 89 -0.05 0.03 10.93
C VAL A 89 0.74 0.08 9.63
N THR A 90 1.90 -0.54 9.61
CA THR A 90 2.82 -0.55 8.46
C THR A 90 2.84 -1.92 7.78
N TYR A 91 2.96 -1.92 6.45
CA TYR A 91 3.23 -3.14 5.70
C TYR A 91 4.40 -2.93 4.75
N GLY A 92 5.07 -4.03 4.38
CA GLY A 92 6.21 -3.97 3.47
C GLY A 92 6.83 -5.33 3.17
N VAL A 93 7.87 -5.33 2.34
CA VAL A 93 8.56 -6.52 1.86
C VAL A 93 10.04 -6.42 2.18
N SER A 94 10.53 -7.35 3.00
CA SER A 94 11.94 -7.43 3.42
C SER A 94 12.76 -8.39 2.56
N VAL A 95 12.40 -8.50 1.27
CA VAL A 95 13.10 -9.35 0.30
C VAL A 95 13.73 -8.47 -0.78
N PRO A 96 15.06 -8.55 -0.99
CA PRO A 96 15.72 -7.83 -2.07
C PRO A 96 15.39 -8.50 -3.41
N LEU A 97 14.63 -7.83 -4.27
CA LEU A 97 14.19 -8.37 -5.55
C LEU A 97 14.69 -7.58 -6.74
N ASP A 98 14.79 -6.26 -6.62
CA ASP A 98 15.22 -5.39 -7.70
C ASP A 98 16.71 -5.09 -7.57
N GLN A 99 17.47 -5.60 -8.52
CA GLN A 99 18.90 -5.32 -8.67
C GLN A 99 19.17 -4.40 -9.85
N THR A 100 18.16 -4.02 -10.62
CA THR A 100 18.33 -3.17 -11.79
C THR A 100 18.18 -1.69 -11.43
N SER A 101 18.96 -0.87 -12.09
CA SER A 101 19.02 0.58 -11.88
C SER A 101 17.89 1.35 -12.60
N ALA A 102 16.67 0.85 -12.60
CA ALA A 102 15.53 1.56 -13.15
C ALA A 102 15.33 2.92 -12.44
N VAL A 103 14.67 3.85 -13.10
CA VAL A 103 14.39 5.20 -12.59
C VAL A 103 13.88 5.15 -11.16
N ARG A 104 14.66 5.70 -10.23
CA ARG A 104 14.40 5.65 -8.79
C ARG A 104 13.84 6.98 -8.33
N ASP A 105 12.53 7.04 -8.20
CA ASP A 105 11.85 8.16 -7.57
C ASP A 105 12.06 8.16 -6.05
N GLY A 106 11.96 9.31 -5.41
CA GLY A 106 12.01 9.40 -3.95
C GLY A 106 13.36 9.14 -3.30
N THR A 107 14.46 9.31 -4.06
CA THR A 107 15.82 9.04 -3.57
C THR A 107 16.38 10.09 -2.60
N ARG A 108 15.67 11.20 -2.37
CA ARG A 108 16.06 12.24 -1.42
C ARG A 108 15.17 12.26 -0.20
N CYS A 109 15.78 12.40 0.96
CA CYS A 109 15.07 12.56 2.22
C CYS A 109 14.14 13.77 2.18
N ILE A 110 12.87 13.57 2.51
CA ILE A 110 11.88 14.65 2.57
C ILE A 110 12.21 15.69 3.65
N HIS A 111 12.83 15.25 4.74
CA HIS A 111 13.14 16.09 5.89
C HIS A 111 14.38 16.99 5.70
N CYS A 112 15.50 16.41 5.25
CA CYS A 112 16.77 17.12 5.18
C CYS A 112 17.42 17.19 3.79
N LYS A 113 16.75 16.64 2.77
CA LYS A 113 17.16 16.63 1.35
C LYS A 113 18.44 15.85 1.02
N HIS A 114 19.09 15.20 2.01
CA HIS A 114 20.19 14.29 1.74
C HIS A 114 19.73 13.13 0.87
N GLN A 115 20.66 12.58 0.09
CA GLN A 115 20.42 11.36 -0.68
C GLN A 115 20.12 10.21 0.31
N LEU A 116 19.03 9.47 0.05
CA LEU A 116 18.75 8.26 0.81
C LEU A 116 19.69 7.14 0.35
N GLU A 117 20.16 6.37 1.32
CA GLU A 117 20.88 5.13 1.09
C GLU A 117 19.90 3.97 1.22
N TYR A 118 20.07 2.95 0.38
CA TYR A 118 19.23 1.76 0.39
C TYR A 118 20.07 0.52 0.63
N ASP A 119 19.68 -0.29 1.62
CA ASP A 119 20.28 -1.62 1.82
C ASP A 119 19.88 -2.54 0.67
N TYR A 120 18.62 -2.41 0.21
CA TYR A 120 18.08 -3.09 -0.97
C TYR A 120 16.83 -2.39 -1.50
N PHE A 121 16.49 -2.70 -2.75
CA PHE A 121 15.21 -2.38 -3.37
C PHE A 121 14.40 -3.66 -3.56
N THR A 122 13.09 -3.54 -3.42
CA THR A 122 12.14 -4.61 -3.69
C THR A 122 11.39 -4.37 -4.99
N TYR A 123 10.89 -3.14 -5.18
CA TYR A 123 10.16 -2.76 -6.38
C TYR A 123 10.25 -1.25 -6.60
N ALA A 124 10.74 -0.82 -7.75
CA ALA A 124 10.94 0.59 -8.09
C ALA A 124 11.72 1.34 -6.98
N HIS A 125 11.12 2.33 -6.34
CA HIS A 125 11.72 3.08 -5.23
C HIS A 125 11.41 2.49 -3.84
N LEU A 126 10.67 1.40 -3.77
CA LEU A 126 10.33 0.73 -2.53
C LEU A 126 11.48 -0.16 -2.06
N GLY A 127 11.79 -0.11 -0.77
CA GLY A 127 12.85 -0.92 -0.20
C GLY A 127 13.27 -0.47 1.19
N LYS A 128 14.41 -0.96 1.64
CA LYS A 128 14.96 -0.61 2.95
C LYS A 128 15.90 0.58 2.85
N TYR A 129 15.39 1.75 3.15
CA TYR A 129 16.09 3.03 3.08
C TYR A 129 16.52 3.54 4.44
N ARG A 130 17.54 4.41 4.42
CA ARG A 130 17.99 5.24 5.54
C ARG A 130 18.51 6.57 5.03
N CYS A 131 18.39 7.61 5.86
CA CYS A 131 18.96 8.92 5.59
C CYS A 131 20.24 9.11 6.44
N PRO A 132 21.41 9.27 5.83
CA PRO A 132 22.64 9.49 6.58
C PRO A 132 22.68 10.86 7.26
N GLY A 133 21.84 11.81 6.81
CA GLY A 133 21.85 13.17 7.34
C GLY A 133 20.98 13.39 8.58
N CYS A 134 19.84 12.70 8.71
CA CYS A 134 18.91 12.91 9.82
C CYS A 134 18.44 11.64 10.52
N GLY A 135 18.91 10.46 10.09
CA GLY A 135 18.55 9.18 10.70
C GLY A 135 17.16 8.66 10.30
N TYR A 136 16.38 9.38 9.47
CA TYR A 136 15.11 8.89 8.96
C TYR A 136 15.28 7.59 8.20
N CYS A 137 14.57 6.54 8.60
CA CYS A 137 14.76 5.22 8.02
C CYS A 137 13.47 4.41 7.99
N ARG A 138 13.50 3.35 7.19
CA ARG A 138 12.49 2.31 7.20
C ARG A 138 12.64 1.46 8.46
N GLU A 139 11.60 1.37 9.24
CA GLU A 139 11.48 0.41 10.34
C GLU A 139 10.98 -0.95 9.83
N THR A 140 11.07 -1.99 10.66
CA THR A 140 10.46 -3.29 10.33
C THR A 140 8.94 -3.13 10.30
N PRO A 141 8.26 -3.46 9.18
CA PRO A 141 6.81 -3.32 9.11
C PRO A 141 6.08 -4.30 10.04
N ASP A 142 4.87 -3.91 10.49
CA ASP A 142 4.00 -4.76 11.29
C ASP A 142 3.52 -5.99 10.48
N TYR A 143 3.22 -5.78 9.19
CA TYR A 143 2.94 -6.83 8.21
C TYR A 143 4.12 -6.95 7.26
N ASN A 144 5.11 -7.73 7.64
CA ASN A 144 6.37 -7.85 6.94
C ASN A 144 6.46 -9.15 6.12
N VAL A 145 6.55 -9.03 4.81
CA VAL A 145 6.92 -10.18 3.96
C VAL A 145 8.41 -10.45 4.12
N THR A 146 8.75 -11.59 4.66
CA THR A 146 10.13 -11.99 4.96
C THR A 146 10.74 -12.91 3.91
N ASP A 147 9.90 -13.56 3.11
CA ASP A 147 10.33 -14.44 2.02
C ASP A 147 9.26 -14.52 0.92
N ILE A 148 9.70 -14.80 -0.30
CA ILE A 148 8.85 -15.12 -1.45
C ILE A 148 9.09 -16.58 -1.78
N VAL A 149 8.17 -17.44 -1.33
CA VAL A 149 8.27 -18.89 -1.45
C VAL A 149 8.10 -19.34 -2.91
N GLU A 150 7.15 -18.70 -3.61
CA GLU A 150 6.87 -19.01 -5.01
C GLU A 150 6.28 -17.77 -5.69
N THR A 151 6.63 -17.58 -6.94
CA THR A 151 5.96 -16.59 -7.80
C THR A 151 5.75 -17.17 -9.19
N THR A 152 4.54 -16.97 -9.72
CA THR A 152 4.11 -17.32 -11.06
C THR A 152 3.52 -16.08 -11.75
N PRO A 153 3.26 -16.12 -13.06
CA PRO A 153 2.56 -15.01 -13.72
C PRO A 153 1.17 -14.72 -13.12
N ASP A 154 0.57 -15.69 -12.45
CA ASP A 154 -0.82 -15.65 -11.97
C ASP A 154 -0.95 -15.56 -10.45
N SER A 155 0.10 -15.86 -9.70
CA SER A 155 0.05 -15.89 -8.23
C SER A 155 1.42 -15.70 -7.59
N SER A 156 1.39 -15.34 -6.32
CA SER A 156 2.57 -15.34 -5.45
C SER A 156 2.23 -15.98 -4.11
N THR A 157 3.15 -16.76 -3.56
CA THR A 157 3.10 -17.26 -2.19
C THR A 157 4.25 -16.65 -1.41
N VAL A 158 3.94 -15.97 -0.33
CA VAL A 158 4.92 -15.26 0.48
C VAL A 158 4.85 -15.69 1.94
N MET A 159 5.92 -15.49 2.68
CA MET A 159 5.97 -15.71 4.12
C MET A 159 5.77 -14.38 4.85
N LEU A 160 4.68 -14.27 5.59
CA LEU A 160 4.37 -13.09 6.39
C LEU A 160 4.91 -13.26 7.80
N ASN A 161 5.69 -12.29 8.29
CA ASN A 161 6.32 -12.24 9.60
C ASN A 161 7.11 -13.51 9.96
N GLY A 162 7.66 -14.18 8.96
CA GLY A 162 8.47 -15.37 9.11
C GLY A 162 7.72 -16.67 9.44
N THR A 163 6.40 -16.61 9.62
CA THR A 163 5.62 -17.76 10.14
C THR A 163 4.37 -18.10 9.35
N THR A 164 3.74 -17.14 8.70
CA THR A 164 2.43 -17.34 8.07
C THR A 164 2.57 -17.34 6.55
N PRO A 165 2.32 -18.46 5.87
CA PRO A 165 2.26 -18.45 4.41
C PRO A 165 1.00 -17.71 3.94
N VAL A 166 1.15 -16.83 2.96
CA VAL A 166 0.05 -16.06 2.35
C VAL A 166 0.09 -16.25 0.86
N LYS A 167 -1.01 -16.76 0.30
CA LYS A 167 -1.20 -16.89 -1.15
C LYS A 167 -1.99 -15.71 -1.69
N ILE A 168 -1.48 -15.14 -2.76
CA ILE A 168 -2.08 -14.01 -3.49
C ILE A 168 -2.27 -14.46 -4.92
N ASN A 169 -3.51 -14.60 -5.40
CA ASN A 169 -3.84 -15.08 -6.73
C ASN A 169 -3.74 -13.98 -7.80
N LEU A 170 -2.71 -13.17 -7.69
CA LEU A 170 -2.29 -12.18 -8.67
C LEU A 170 -0.76 -12.23 -8.77
N GLY A 171 -0.24 -12.29 -9.98
CA GLY A 171 1.20 -12.27 -10.22
C GLY A 171 1.80 -10.87 -10.11
N GLY A 172 3.12 -10.84 -9.87
CA GLY A 172 3.91 -9.61 -9.81
C GLY A 172 4.07 -9.00 -8.42
N VAL A 173 5.26 -8.44 -8.20
CA VAL A 173 5.68 -7.91 -6.89
C VAL A 173 4.75 -6.81 -6.36
N TYR A 174 4.24 -5.95 -7.25
CA TYR A 174 3.29 -4.90 -6.86
C TYR A 174 1.99 -5.48 -6.28
N ASN A 175 1.56 -6.67 -6.72
CA ASN A 175 0.38 -7.35 -6.17
C ASN A 175 0.67 -7.98 -4.81
N ILE A 176 1.92 -8.30 -4.49
CA ILE A 176 2.30 -8.66 -3.11
C ILE A 176 2.04 -7.46 -2.19
N TYR A 177 2.51 -6.26 -2.54
CA TYR A 177 2.22 -5.05 -1.77
C TYR A 177 0.72 -4.79 -1.64
N ASN A 178 -0.03 -4.89 -2.74
CA ASN A 178 -1.49 -4.68 -2.73
C ASN A 178 -2.20 -5.69 -1.82
N GLY A 179 -1.84 -6.98 -1.91
CA GLY A 179 -2.43 -8.04 -1.09
C GLY A 179 -2.14 -7.88 0.40
N ILE A 180 -0.89 -7.60 0.76
CA ILE A 180 -0.50 -7.42 2.17
C ILE A 180 -1.07 -6.11 2.74
N GLY A 181 -1.12 -5.04 1.95
CA GLY A 181 -1.79 -3.79 2.34
C GLY A 181 -3.28 -4.00 2.58
N ALA A 182 -3.96 -4.76 1.71
CA ALA A 182 -5.37 -5.12 1.89
C ALA A 182 -5.58 -5.99 3.15
N LEU A 183 -4.71 -6.98 3.39
CA LEU A 183 -4.75 -7.79 4.61
C LEU A 183 -4.62 -6.93 5.87
N ALA A 184 -3.63 -6.05 5.90
CA ALA A 184 -3.40 -5.13 7.03
C ALA A 184 -4.63 -4.22 7.26
N ALA A 185 -5.24 -3.71 6.20
CA ALA A 185 -6.43 -2.88 6.28
C ALA A 185 -7.65 -3.65 6.79
N LEU A 186 -7.89 -4.88 6.32
CA LEU A 186 -9.01 -5.72 6.75
C LEU A 186 -8.90 -6.07 8.23
N VAL A 187 -7.71 -6.49 8.69
CA VAL A 187 -7.49 -6.81 10.11
C VAL A 187 -7.61 -5.55 10.98
N SER A 188 -7.12 -4.41 10.51
CA SER A 188 -7.30 -3.11 11.19
C SER A 188 -8.78 -2.68 11.26
N LEU A 189 -9.60 -3.11 10.31
CA LEU A 189 -11.06 -2.89 10.32
C LEU A 189 -11.80 -3.77 11.34
N GLY A 190 -11.12 -4.77 11.89
CA GLY A 190 -11.67 -5.75 12.83
C GLY A 190 -12.13 -7.05 12.19
N ILE A 191 -11.81 -7.27 10.92
CA ILE A 191 -12.05 -8.57 10.27
C ILE A 191 -11.04 -9.58 10.85
N ASP A 192 -11.55 -10.75 11.18
CA ASP A 192 -10.71 -11.85 11.64
C ASP A 192 -9.61 -12.18 10.63
N ARG A 193 -8.39 -12.42 11.15
CA ARG A 193 -7.19 -12.62 10.32
C ARG A 193 -7.32 -13.81 9.38
N GLU A 194 -7.87 -14.94 9.83
CA GLU A 194 -8.03 -16.13 8.98
C GLU A 194 -9.03 -15.86 7.86
N THR A 195 -10.13 -15.18 8.19
CA THR A 195 -11.12 -14.74 7.21
C THR A 195 -10.50 -13.82 6.15
N ALA A 196 -9.64 -12.88 6.55
CA ALA A 196 -8.96 -11.98 5.63
C ALA A 196 -7.94 -12.72 4.74
N LEU A 197 -7.19 -13.69 5.29
CA LEU A 197 -6.28 -14.55 4.54
C LEU A 197 -7.02 -15.39 3.50
N HIS A 198 -8.10 -16.05 3.88
CA HIS A 198 -8.93 -16.81 2.95
C HIS A 198 -9.54 -15.94 1.83
N ALA A 199 -9.88 -14.68 2.15
CA ALA A 199 -10.38 -13.75 1.14
C ALA A 199 -9.30 -13.42 0.09
N LEU A 200 -8.04 -13.24 0.50
CA LEU A 200 -6.91 -13.04 -0.43
C LEU A 200 -6.68 -14.26 -1.32
N GLU A 201 -6.72 -15.46 -0.75
CA GLU A 201 -6.54 -16.71 -1.51
C GLU A 201 -7.65 -16.96 -2.56
N ARG A 202 -8.82 -16.39 -2.35
CA ARG A 202 -9.97 -16.53 -3.24
C ARG A 202 -10.14 -15.36 -4.20
N PHE A 203 -9.40 -14.27 -3.98
CA PHE A 203 -9.50 -13.10 -4.82
C PHE A 203 -8.91 -13.41 -6.22
N SER A 204 -9.60 -12.98 -7.25
CA SER A 204 -9.14 -12.99 -8.64
C SER A 204 -9.26 -11.59 -9.23
N GLY A 205 -8.49 -11.30 -10.26
CA GLY A 205 -8.53 -10.03 -10.96
C GLY A 205 -9.94 -9.66 -11.41
N ALA A 206 -10.29 -8.40 -11.31
CA ALA A 206 -11.60 -7.85 -11.63
C ALA A 206 -11.51 -6.53 -12.39
N PHE A 207 -12.59 -6.14 -13.05
CA PHE A 207 -12.73 -4.85 -13.74
C PHE A 207 -11.68 -4.57 -14.83
N GLY A 208 -11.36 -5.60 -15.66
CA GLY A 208 -10.40 -5.46 -16.75
C GLY A 208 -8.94 -5.37 -16.32
N ARG A 209 -8.65 -5.48 -15.01
CA ARG A 209 -7.29 -5.54 -14.49
C ARG A 209 -6.94 -6.98 -14.15
N MET A 210 -6.02 -7.59 -14.91
CA MET A 210 -5.59 -8.99 -14.73
C MET A 210 -6.73 -10.00 -14.85
N GLU A 211 -7.84 -9.66 -15.50
CA GLU A 211 -8.91 -10.61 -15.81
C GLU A 211 -8.46 -11.59 -16.89
N LYS A 212 -8.75 -12.87 -16.66
CA LYS A 212 -8.49 -13.92 -17.66
C LYS A 212 -9.71 -14.08 -18.55
N PHE A 213 -9.60 -13.64 -19.80
CA PHE A 213 -10.59 -13.86 -20.83
C PHE A 213 -10.22 -15.09 -21.67
N GLY A 214 -10.61 -16.28 -21.23
CA GLY A 214 -10.43 -17.52 -21.98
C GLY A 214 -8.96 -17.94 -22.19
N ASN A 215 -8.76 -19.03 -22.94
CA ASN A 215 -7.44 -19.60 -23.28
C ASN A 215 -6.87 -19.01 -24.58
N VAL A 216 -6.97 -17.72 -24.82
CA VAL A 216 -6.31 -17.15 -26.01
C VAL A 216 -4.85 -16.87 -25.64
N ARG A 217 -3.97 -17.79 -26.05
CA ARG A 217 -2.55 -17.49 -26.17
C ARG A 217 -2.41 -16.55 -27.38
N MET A 218 -2.11 -15.28 -27.16
CA MET A 218 -1.47 -14.45 -28.19
C MET A 218 0.04 -14.61 -28.09
#